data_c1879b2c57f0bf787315c9fb58a4be08
#
_entry.id   c1879b2c57f0bf787315c9fb58a4be08
#
_cell.length_a   1.000
_cell.length_b   1.000
_cell.length_c   1.000
_cell.angle_alpha   90.00
_cell.angle_beta   90.00
_cell.angle_gamma   90.00
#
_symmetry.space_group_name_H-M   'P 1'
#
loop_
_entity.id
_entity.type
_entity.pdbx_description
1 polymer ?
#
loop_
_entity_poly.entity_id
_entity_poly.type
_entity_poly.pdbx_seq_one_letter_code
_entity_poly.pdbx_strand_id
1 'polypeptide(L)'
;MKNLHLLFFAVVALAAPTLSHGHCQVPCGIYDDDARVTAMLEDAATVAKACKMIAELEGKTDPQSMQQVVRWVSNKESHAQKIIITMADYYLTQRVKPSQEDYVERLTKHHAIILAAMKAKQNADVKYADALTKAIKEIAVYYPHTH
;
A
#
# COMPACT_ATOMS: atom_id res chain seq x y z
N MET A 1 -33.43 22.98 -48.04
CA MET A 1 -33.77 21.93 -47.07
C MET A 1 -32.68 20.84 -46.95
N LYS A 2 -32.01 20.43 -48.04
CA LYS A 2 -30.94 19.41 -47.97
C LYS A 2 -29.75 19.75 -47.05
N ASN A 3 -29.38 21.03 -46.96
CA ASN A 3 -28.23 21.46 -46.13
C ASN A 3 -28.55 21.51 -44.64
N LEU A 4 -29.82 21.63 -44.24
CA LEU A 4 -30.26 21.66 -42.85
C LEU A 4 -30.14 20.27 -42.19
N HIS A 5 -30.40 19.20 -42.96
CA HIS A 5 -30.23 17.83 -42.47
C HIS A 5 -28.76 17.46 -42.31
N LEU A 6 -27.86 17.94 -43.19
CA LEU A 6 -26.42 17.74 -43.04
C LEU A 6 -25.87 18.40 -41.78
N LEU A 7 -26.35 19.62 -41.47
CA LEU A 7 -25.94 20.33 -40.24
C LEU A 7 -26.44 19.61 -38.98
N PHE A 8 -27.65 19.06 -39.01
CA PHE A 8 -28.21 18.33 -37.87
C PHE A 8 -27.42 17.02 -37.62
N PHE A 9 -27.05 16.29 -38.66
CA PHE A 9 -26.21 15.10 -38.52
C PHE A 9 -24.81 15.40 -38.01
N ALA A 10 -24.20 16.51 -38.45
CA ALA A 10 -22.88 16.94 -37.94
C ALA A 10 -22.90 17.32 -36.45
N VAL A 11 -23.96 17.98 -35.99
CA VAL A 11 -24.11 18.35 -34.57
C VAL A 11 -24.35 17.11 -33.68
N VAL A 12 -25.12 16.13 -34.16
CA VAL A 12 -25.37 14.88 -33.41
C VAL A 12 -24.10 14.03 -33.34
N ALA A 13 -23.26 14.00 -34.36
CA ALA A 13 -21.97 13.30 -34.34
C ALA A 13 -20.96 13.92 -33.36
N LEU A 14 -20.99 15.26 -33.15
CA LEU A 14 -20.15 15.97 -32.19
C LEU A 14 -20.65 15.81 -30.74
N ALA A 15 -21.91 15.43 -30.53
CA ALA A 15 -22.52 15.23 -29.21
C ALA A 15 -22.44 13.75 -28.74
N ALA A 16 -21.78 12.87 -29.49
CA ALA A 16 -21.56 11.49 -29.05
C ALA A 16 -20.72 11.49 -27.74
N PRO A 17 -21.22 10.93 -26.65
CA PRO A 17 -20.44 10.86 -25.42
C PRO A 17 -19.20 10.03 -25.69
N THR A 18 -18.03 10.62 -25.52
CA THR A 18 -16.78 9.87 -25.45
C THR A 18 -16.85 9.00 -24.22
N LEU A 19 -16.83 7.67 -24.37
CA LEU A 19 -16.69 6.75 -23.26
C LEU A 19 -15.33 7.01 -22.60
N SER A 20 -15.31 7.90 -21.62
CA SER A 20 -14.14 8.11 -20.78
C SER A 20 -14.02 6.91 -19.84
N HIS A 21 -13.02 6.08 -20.05
CA HIS A 21 -12.65 5.07 -19.05
C HIS A 21 -11.96 5.79 -17.90
N GLY A 22 -12.65 5.89 -16.77
CA GLY A 22 -12.07 6.41 -15.53
C GLY A 22 -10.93 5.51 -15.04
N HIS A 23 -9.93 6.11 -14.38
CA HIS A 23 -8.88 5.34 -13.71
C HIS A 23 -9.47 4.54 -12.55
N CYS A 24 -8.99 3.30 -12.36
CA CYS A 24 -9.44 2.44 -11.26
C CYS A 24 -9.00 3.02 -9.89
N GLN A 25 -7.75 3.43 -9.78
CA GLN A 25 -7.13 4.02 -8.58
C GLN A 25 -5.85 4.73 -9.01
N VAL A 26 -5.52 5.87 -8.38
CA VAL A 26 -4.26 6.58 -8.65
C VAL A 26 -3.29 6.35 -7.50
N PRO A 27 -2.07 5.96 -7.81
CA PRO A 27 -1.46 5.63 -9.09
C PRO A 27 -1.90 4.25 -9.60
N CYS A 28 -2.19 4.14 -10.91
CA CYS A 28 -2.75 2.92 -11.51
C CYS A 28 -1.69 1.95 -12.07
N GLY A 29 -0.56 1.81 -11.40
CA GLY A 29 0.51 0.88 -11.79
C GLY A 29 1.46 1.40 -12.88
N ILE A 30 1.35 2.67 -13.26
CA ILE A 30 2.26 3.32 -14.22
C ILE A 30 3.72 3.30 -13.71
N TYR A 31 3.91 3.26 -12.39
CA TYR A 31 5.20 3.36 -11.72
C TYR A 31 5.70 2.04 -11.15
N ASP A 32 5.30 0.92 -11.73
CA ASP A 32 5.71 -0.40 -11.29
C ASP A 32 5.14 -0.84 -9.92
N ASP A 33 4.60 -2.03 -9.87
CA ASP A 33 4.07 -2.62 -8.62
C ASP A 33 5.21 -2.99 -7.65
N ASP A 34 6.38 -3.38 -8.17
CA ASP A 34 7.58 -3.71 -7.39
C ASP A 34 8.10 -2.52 -6.58
N ALA A 35 8.05 -1.31 -7.12
CA ALA A 35 8.44 -0.09 -6.40
C ALA A 35 7.64 0.09 -5.10
N ARG A 36 6.39 -0.37 -5.06
CA ARG A 36 5.54 -0.31 -3.85
C ARG A 36 5.86 -1.41 -2.86
N VAL A 37 6.22 -2.60 -3.35
CA VAL A 37 6.76 -3.68 -2.49
C VAL A 37 8.03 -3.20 -1.81
N THR A 38 8.94 -2.60 -2.57
CA THR A 38 10.19 -2.02 -2.06
C THR A 38 9.93 -0.95 -1.00
N ALA A 39 9.03 -0.01 -1.26
CA ALA A 39 8.64 1.03 -0.30
C ALA A 39 8.04 0.44 1.00
N MET A 40 7.21 -0.60 0.90
CA MET A 40 6.69 -1.28 2.09
C MET A 40 7.78 -2.01 2.87
N LEU A 41 8.81 -2.56 2.22
CA LEU A 41 9.97 -3.17 2.89
C LEU A 41 10.81 -2.12 3.62
N GLU A 42 10.98 -0.92 3.05
CA GLU A 42 11.63 0.22 3.72
C GLU A 42 10.83 0.69 4.94
N ASP A 43 9.51 0.79 4.82
CA ASP A 43 8.62 1.10 5.93
C ASP A 43 8.71 0.03 7.03
N ALA A 44 8.72 -1.27 6.68
CA ALA A 44 8.87 -2.36 7.64
C ALA A 44 10.24 -2.34 8.35
N ALA A 45 11.32 -2.02 7.63
CA ALA A 45 12.65 -1.84 8.22
C ALA A 45 12.66 -0.67 9.22
N THR A 46 11.94 0.41 8.93
CA THR A 46 11.78 1.54 9.85
C THR A 46 10.99 1.13 11.11
N VAL A 47 9.92 0.33 10.95
CA VAL A 47 9.18 -0.24 12.09
C VAL A 47 10.10 -1.10 12.96
N ALA A 48 10.90 -1.98 12.37
CA ALA A 48 11.86 -2.82 13.10
C ALA A 48 12.91 -1.98 13.86
N LYS A 49 13.45 -0.93 13.21
CA LYS A 49 14.36 0.00 13.85
C LYS A 49 13.69 0.71 15.04
N ALA A 50 12.46 1.17 14.86
CA ALA A 50 11.73 1.84 15.94
C ALA A 50 11.51 0.91 17.14
N CYS A 51 11.17 -0.37 16.93
CA CYS A 51 11.06 -1.35 18.00
C CYS A 51 12.37 -1.50 18.78
N LYS A 52 13.52 -1.61 18.10
CA LYS A 52 14.85 -1.70 18.73
C LYS A 52 15.17 -0.46 19.56
N MET A 53 14.92 0.73 18.99
CA MET A 53 15.17 1.99 19.68
C MET A 53 14.29 2.18 20.91
N ILE A 54 13.04 1.73 20.86
CA ILE A 54 12.14 1.74 22.03
C ILE A 54 12.68 0.82 23.13
N ALA A 55 13.14 -0.38 22.79
CA ALA A 55 13.72 -1.32 23.73
C ALA A 55 15.04 -0.79 24.36
N GLU A 56 15.91 -0.11 23.59
CA GLU A 56 17.14 0.51 24.10
C GLU A 56 16.88 1.67 25.09
N LEU A 57 15.68 2.24 25.04
CA LEU A 57 15.26 3.35 25.92
C LEU A 57 14.45 2.86 27.12
N GLU A 58 14.24 1.56 27.26
CA GLU A 58 13.52 0.98 28.39
C GLU A 58 14.13 1.39 29.71
N GLY A 59 13.29 1.81 30.65
CA GLY A 59 13.70 2.24 32.00
C GLY A 59 14.38 3.62 32.08
N LYS A 60 14.65 4.30 30.97
CA LYS A 60 15.20 5.66 30.97
C LYS A 60 14.09 6.68 31.20
N THR A 61 14.27 7.56 32.22
CA THR A 61 13.24 8.51 32.65
C THR A 61 13.65 9.98 32.47
N ASP A 62 14.86 10.24 31.95
CA ASP A 62 15.26 11.59 31.63
C ASP A 62 14.43 12.19 30.48
N PRO A 63 14.25 13.53 30.42
CA PRO A 63 13.39 14.18 29.45
C PRO A 63 13.76 13.89 27.99
N GLN A 64 15.05 13.75 27.68
CA GLN A 64 15.51 13.46 26.32
C GLN A 64 15.15 12.04 25.92
N SER A 65 15.36 11.05 26.76
CA SER A 65 14.97 9.65 26.50
C SER A 65 13.46 9.52 26.33
N MET A 66 12.66 10.15 27.19
CA MET A 66 11.20 10.14 27.07
C MET A 66 10.74 10.76 25.73
N GLN A 67 11.31 11.87 25.33
CA GLN A 67 11.02 12.48 24.02
C GLN A 67 11.38 11.53 22.86
N GLN A 68 12.51 10.84 22.92
CA GLN A 68 12.92 9.88 21.90
C GLN A 68 11.97 8.69 21.83
N VAL A 69 11.50 8.15 22.96
CA VAL A 69 10.48 7.07 22.97
C VAL A 69 9.22 7.51 22.22
N VAL A 70 8.68 8.70 22.53
CA VAL A 70 7.48 9.23 21.85
C VAL A 70 7.70 9.34 20.35
N ARG A 71 8.86 9.82 19.89
CA ARG A 71 9.19 9.93 18.47
C ARG A 71 9.29 8.55 17.81
N TRP A 72 9.93 7.58 18.42
CA TRP A 72 10.04 6.22 17.84
C TRP A 72 8.71 5.50 17.82
N VAL A 73 7.86 5.65 18.82
CA VAL A 73 6.48 5.14 18.80
C VAL A 73 5.71 5.77 17.64
N SER A 74 5.77 7.09 17.48
CA SER A 74 5.09 7.79 16.38
C SER A 74 5.58 7.33 15.00
N ASN A 75 6.89 7.14 14.82
CA ASN A 75 7.45 6.60 13.58
C ASN A 75 6.96 5.18 13.31
N LYS A 76 7.00 4.31 14.33
CA LYS A 76 6.50 2.93 14.23
C LYS A 76 5.04 2.90 13.75
N GLU A 77 4.19 3.69 14.39
CA GLU A 77 2.77 3.80 14.04
C GLU A 77 2.57 4.30 12.60
N SER A 78 3.27 5.37 12.22
CA SER A 78 3.12 6.00 10.90
C SER A 78 3.56 5.08 9.77
N HIS A 79 4.71 4.41 9.91
CA HIS A 79 5.24 3.53 8.87
C HIS A 79 4.42 2.25 8.72
N ALA A 80 3.97 1.64 9.83
CA ALA A 80 3.07 0.51 9.76
C ALA A 80 1.70 0.90 9.15
N GLN A 81 1.21 2.12 9.41
CA GLN A 81 -0.03 2.62 8.81
C GLN A 81 0.11 2.83 7.30
N LYS A 82 1.25 3.32 6.80
CA LYS A 82 1.51 3.44 5.35
C LYS A 82 1.42 2.08 4.65
N ILE A 83 1.96 1.02 5.26
CA ILE A 83 1.86 -0.34 4.72
C ILE A 83 0.39 -0.76 4.61
N ILE A 84 -0.42 -0.53 5.65
CA ILE A 84 -1.87 -0.85 5.62
C ILE A 84 -2.56 -0.11 4.48
N ILE A 85 -2.31 1.20 4.34
CA ILE A 85 -2.91 2.03 3.29
C ILE A 85 -2.48 1.53 1.91
N THR A 86 -1.19 1.31 1.68
CA THR A 86 -0.68 0.79 0.40
C THR A 86 -1.32 -0.55 0.05
N MET A 87 -1.45 -1.44 1.04
CA MET A 87 -2.06 -2.74 0.84
C MET A 87 -3.54 -2.65 0.50
N ALA A 88 -4.31 -1.84 1.24
CA ALA A 88 -5.74 -1.69 1.03
C ALA A 88 -6.04 -0.93 -0.27
N ASP A 89 -5.49 0.29 -0.40
CA ASP A 89 -5.88 1.21 -1.47
C ASP A 89 -5.27 0.85 -2.82
N TYR A 90 -4.05 0.27 -2.83
CA TYR A 90 -3.39 -0.07 -4.07
C TYR A 90 -3.56 -1.55 -4.43
N TYR A 91 -3.08 -2.48 -3.60
CA TYR A 91 -3.05 -3.90 -3.98
C TYR A 91 -4.42 -4.55 -3.96
N LEU A 92 -5.16 -4.48 -2.85
CA LEU A 92 -6.47 -5.12 -2.74
C LEU A 92 -7.52 -4.48 -3.65
N THR A 93 -7.44 -3.16 -3.85
CA THR A 93 -8.41 -2.45 -4.69
C THR A 93 -8.24 -2.75 -6.17
N GLN A 94 -7.00 -2.94 -6.68
CA GLN A 94 -6.79 -3.01 -8.13
C GLN A 94 -5.87 -4.14 -8.63
N ARG A 95 -5.14 -4.85 -7.75
CA ARG A 95 -4.21 -5.90 -8.15
C ARG A 95 -4.67 -7.30 -7.82
N VAL A 96 -5.48 -7.46 -6.77
CA VAL A 96 -6.08 -8.74 -6.40
C VAL A 96 -7.48 -8.82 -6.98
N LYS A 97 -7.67 -9.66 -8.01
CA LYS A 97 -8.90 -9.71 -8.80
C LYS A 97 -9.53 -11.10 -8.78
N PRO A 98 -10.87 -11.21 -8.67
CA PRO A 98 -11.58 -12.50 -8.68
C PRO A 98 -11.32 -13.36 -9.92
N SER A 99 -10.88 -12.76 -11.04
CA SER A 99 -10.56 -13.47 -12.28
C SER A 99 -9.19 -14.18 -12.29
N GLN A 100 -8.37 -14.00 -11.26
CA GLN A 100 -7.07 -14.66 -11.14
C GLN A 100 -7.27 -16.09 -10.62
N GLU A 101 -6.55 -17.07 -11.19
CA GLU A 101 -6.63 -18.48 -10.79
C GLU A 101 -6.28 -18.69 -9.31
N ASP A 102 -5.30 -17.92 -8.81
CA ASP A 102 -4.80 -17.95 -7.44
C ASP A 102 -5.43 -16.86 -6.54
N TYR A 103 -6.63 -16.35 -6.90
CA TYR A 103 -7.29 -15.23 -6.21
C TYR A 103 -7.37 -15.39 -4.70
N VAL A 104 -7.81 -16.56 -4.20
CA VAL A 104 -7.98 -16.78 -2.76
C VAL A 104 -6.64 -16.77 -2.04
N GLU A 105 -5.60 -17.35 -2.64
CA GLU A 105 -4.25 -17.33 -2.07
C GLU A 105 -3.70 -15.90 -2.03
N ARG A 106 -3.83 -15.15 -3.12
CA ARG A 106 -3.43 -13.74 -3.17
C ARG A 106 -4.16 -12.93 -2.11
N LEU A 107 -5.48 -13.04 -2.04
CA LEU A 107 -6.28 -12.31 -1.06
C LEU A 107 -5.82 -12.60 0.38
N THR A 108 -5.58 -13.88 0.69
CA THR A 108 -5.11 -14.30 2.01
C THR A 108 -3.75 -13.72 2.36
N LYS A 109 -2.78 -13.80 1.43
CA LYS A 109 -1.41 -13.27 1.64
C LYS A 109 -1.42 -11.75 1.80
N HIS A 110 -2.19 -11.02 0.98
CA HIS A 110 -2.28 -9.57 1.08
C HIS A 110 -2.97 -9.13 2.38
N HIS A 111 -4.05 -9.81 2.78
CA HIS A 111 -4.69 -9.54 4.06
C HIS A 111 -3.78 -9.85 5.26
N ALA A 112 -2.96 -10.90 5.18
CA ALA A 112 -1.98 -11.22 6.22
C ALA A 112 -0.99 -10.09 6.50
N ILE A 113 -0.61 -9.30 5.49
CA ILE A 113 0.25 -8.12 5.66
C ILE A 113 -0.47 -7.05 6.50
N ILE A 114 -1.74 -6.79 6.24
CA ILE A 114 -2.54 -5.83 7.02
C ILE A 114 -2.59 -6.24 8.49
N LEU A 115 -2.85 -7.54 8.75
CA LEU A 115 -2.87 -8.07 10.11
C LEU A 115 -1.50 -8.01 10.78
N ALA A 116 -0.42 -8.31 10.06
CA ALA A 116 0.94 -8.22 10.57
C ALA A 116 1.32 -6.77 10.89
N ALA A 117 0.98 -5.81 10.03
CA ALA A 117 1.20 -4.39 10.27
C ALA A 117 0.42 -3.89 11.50
N MET A 118 -0.84 -4.33 11.66
CA MET A 118 -1.62 -4.01 12.86
C MET A 118 -0.97 -4.57 14.13
N LYS A 119 -0.48 -5.81 14.11
CA LYS A 119 0.24 -6.41 15.24
C LYS A 119 1.53 -5.65 15.55
N ALA A 120 2.28 -5.20 14.53
CA ALA A 120 3.48 -4.40 14.71
C ALA A 120 3.16 -3.01 15.32
N LYS A 121 2.00 -2.41 15.01
CA LYS A 121 1.52 -1.20 15.70
C LYS A 121 1.26 -1.45 17.18
N GLN A 122 0.61 -2.53 17.52
CA GLN A 122 0.16 -2.85 18.90
C GLN A 122 1.28 -3.31 19.84
N ASN A 123 2.46 -3.66 19.30
CA ASN A 123 3.53 -4.27 20.08
C ASN A 123 4.88 -3.55 19.85
N ALA A 124 5.73 -3.54 20.87
CA ALA A 124 7.08 -3.01 20.79
C ALA A 124 8.15 -4.06 20.43
N ASP A 125 7.81 -5.36 20.52
CA ASP A 125 8.74 -6.45 20.24
C ASP A 125 9.04 -6.55 18.72
N VAL A 126 10.32 -6.57 18.38
CA VAL A 126 10.83 -6.61 17.00
C VAL A 126 10.33 -7.82 16.19
N LYS A 127 9.99 -8.93 16.84
CA LYS A 127 9.45 -10.11 16.17
C LYS A 127 8.20 -9.83 15.32
N TYR A 128 7.39 -8.84 15.71
CA TYR A 128 6.22 -8.45 14.94
C TYR A 128 6.59 -7.66 13.67
N ALA A 129 7.65 -6.88 13.71
CA ALA A 129 8.21 -6.23 12.53
C ALA A 129 8.88 -7.24 11.58
N ASP A 130 9.54 -8.26 12.12
CA ASP A 130 10.13 -9.35 11.33
C ASP A 130 9.04 -10.18 10.64
N ALA A 131 7.94 -10.48 11.34
CA ALA A 131 6.78 -11.16 10.77
C ALA A 131 6.13 -10.32 9.64
N LEU A 132 6.03 -8.99 9.83
CA LEU A 132 5.55 -8.08 8.79
C LEU A 132 6.47 -8.10 7.56
N THR A 133 7.78 -7.99 7.77
CA THR A 133 8.77 -8.06 6.68
C THR A 133 8.66 -9.38 5.90
N LYS A 134 8.50 -10.50 6.60
CA LYS A 134 8.30 -11.81 5.99
C LYS A 134 7.05 -11.84 5.12
N ALA A 135 5.92 -11.37 5.65
CA ALA A 135 4.66 -11.35 4.93
C ALA A 135 4.74 -10.49 3.64
N ILE A 136 5.43 -9.33 3.68
CA ILE A 136 5.63 -8.50 2.49
C ILE A 136 6.47 -9.24 1.44
N LYS A 137 7.54 -9.93 1.84
CA LYS A 137 8.38 -10.72 0.92
C LYS A 137 7.61 -11.84 0.23
N GLU A 138 6.62 -12.44 0.89
CA GLU A 138 5.80 -13.51 0.33
C GLU A 138 4.92 -13.08 -0.85
N ILE A 139 4.58 -11.80 -0.96
CA ILE A 139 3.84 -11.28 -2.12
C ILE A 139 4.74 -10.74 -3.24
N ALA A 140 6.03 -10.53 -2.99
CA ALA A 140 6.96 -9.98 -4.00
C ALA A 140 6.98 -10.80 -5.29
N VAL A 141 6.78 -12.12 -5.20
CA VAL A 141 6.73 -13.02 -6.36
C VAL A 141 5.60 -12.71 -7.34
N TYR A 142 4.54 -12.02 -6.89
CA TYR A 142 3.43 -11.61 -7.73
C TYR A 142 3.69 -10.31 -8.49
N TYR A 143 4.73 -9.59 -8.11
CA TYR A 143 5.06 -8.25 -8.58
C TYR A 143 6.55 -8.15 -8.95
N PRO A 144 7.01 -8.96 -9.93
CA PRO A 144 8.41 -8.92 -10.34
C PRO A 144 8.73 -7.56 -10.96
N HIS A 145 9.97 -7.12 -10.77
CA HIS A 145 10.48 -5.92 -11.42
C HIS A 145 10.47 -6.12 -12.95
N THR A 146 9.71 -5.30 -13.66
CA THR A 146 9.62 -5.33 -15.13
C THR A 146 10.33 -4.09 -15.67
N HIS A 147 11.45 -4.27 -16.33
CA HIS A 147 12.10 -3.25 -17.17
C HIS A 147 11.59 -3.30 -18.58
#